data_f3b3386de85267408b17d47319557ed9
#
_entry.id   f3b3386de85267408b17d47319557ed9
#
_cell.length_a   1.000
_cell.length_b   1.000
_cell.length_c   1.000
_cell.angle_alpha   90.00
_cell.angle_beta   90.00
_cell.angle_gamma   90.00
#
_symmetry.space_group_name_H-M   'P 1'
#
loop_
_entity.id
_entity.type
_entity.pdbx_description
1 polymer ?
#
loop_
_entity_poly.entity_id
_entity_poly.type
_entity_poly.pdbx_seq_one_letter_code
_entity_poly.pdbx_strand_id
1 'polypeptide(L)'
;MKTLKFKPYLLEPLRSMKKMSTIRKSDKGLKKGDVVECVATDGSSKAYRKVKTIEQVKFKNLHYRHANREGYHHVELLKQELKSSYPDMNDDTVLYQIIFELPEFPWELF
;
A
#
# COMPACT_ATOMS: atom_id res chain seq x y z
N MET A 1 0.74 -16.67 -7.05
CA MET A 1 0.96 -15.22 -6.90
C MET A 1 0.02 -14.68 -5.85
N LYS A 2 0.52 -13.90 -4.92
CA LYS A 2 -0.32 -13.29 -3.89
C LYS A 2 -1.06 -12.08 -4.43
N THR A 3 -2.23 -11.82 -3.85
CA THR A 3 -3.13 -10.75 -4.28
C THR A 3 -3.41 -9.81 -3.11
N LEU A 4 -3.36 -8.51 -3.36
CA LEU A 4 -3.80 -7.49 -2.43
C LEU A 4 -5.00 -6.75 -3.02
N LYS A 5 -6.00 -6.52 -2.18
CA LYS A 5 -7.22 -5.81 -2.58
C LYS A 5 -7.14 -4.35 -2.15
N PHE A 6 -7.58 -3.46 -3.03
CA PHE A 6 -7.58 -2.01 -2.82
C PHE A 6 -8.97 -1.45 -3.14
N LYS A 7 -9.38 -0.44 -2.38
CA LYS A 7 -10.51 0.38 -2.81
C LYS A 7 -10.15 1.01 -4.16
N PRO A 8 -11.09 1.14 -5.12
CA PRO A 8 -10.74 1.64 -6.46
C PRO A 8 -9.97 2.97 -6.46
N TYR A 9 -10.35 3.92 -5.60
CA TYR A 9 -9.68 5.22 -5.53
C TYR A 9 -8.27 5.14 -4.94
N LEU A 10 -7.91 4.04 -4.28
CA LEU A 10 -6.54 3.81 -3.78
C LEU A 10 -5.68 3.05 -4.79
N LEU A 11 -6.29 2.28 -5.68
CA LEU A 11 -5.56 1.57 -6.71
C LEU A 11 -5.08 2.51 -7.82
N GLU A 12 -5.90 3.50 -8.19
CA GLU A 12 -5.56 4.42 -9.28
C GLU A 12 -4.24 5.17 -9.03
N PRO A 13 -3.98 5.74 -7.85
CA PRO A 13 -2.67 6.35 -7.58
C PRO A 13 -1.51 5.36 -7.68
N LEU A 14 -1.74 4.09 -7.32
CA LEU A 14 -0.73 3.04 -7.45
C LEU A 14 -0.41 2.79 -8.93
N ARG A 15 -1.44 2.70 -9.77
CA ARG A 15 -1.27 2.49 -11.22
C ARG A 15 -0.57 3.65 -11.89
N SER A 16 -0.89 4.88 -11.50
CA SER A 16 -0.29 6.09 -12.08
C SER A 16 1.05 6.46 -11.46
N MET A 17 1.60 5.61 -10.60
CA MET A 17 2.89 5.80 -9.94
C MET A 17 2.95 6.97 -8.95
N LYS A 18 1.80 7.50 -8.55
CA LYS A 18 1.72 8.52 -7.50
C LYS A 18 1.80 7.92 -6.11
N LYS A 19 1.58 6.61 -6.01
CA LYS A 19 1.63 5.83 -4.79
C LYS A 19 2.54 4.63 -5.03
N MET A 20 3.51 4.43 -4.17
CA MET A 20 4.52 3.37 -4.32
C MET A 20 4.50 2.36 -3.18
N SER A 21 3.45 2.38 -2.37
CA SER A 21 3.35 1.49 -1.21
C SER A 21 1.90 1.32 -0.79
N THR A 22 1.67 0.39 0.14
CA THR A 22 0.39 0.26 0.84
C THR A 22 0.67 -0.02 2.31
N ILE A 23 -0.19 0.50 3.20
CA ILE A 23 -0.06 0.27 4.64
C ILE A 23 -1.18 -0.66 5.09
N ARG A 24 -0.82 -1.72 5.79
CA ARG A 24 -1.74 -2.75 6.25
C ARG A 24 -1.43 -3.12 7.69
N LYS A 25 -2.41 -3.75 8.38
CA LYS A 25 -2.23 -4.22 9.77
C LYS A 25 -1.45 -5.53 9.85
N SER A 26 -1.15 -6.15 8.72
CA SER A 26 -0.27 -7.32 8.63
C SER A 26 0.57 -7.23 7.37
N ASP A 27 1.67 -7.99 7.31
CA ASP A 27 2.51 -8.05 6.11
C ASP A 27 1.91 -8.95 5.03
N LYS A 28 0.76 -9.58 5.29
CA LYS A 28 0.08 -10.49 4.37
C LYS A 28 0.93 -11.68 3.94
N GLY A 29 1.94 -12.02 4.73
CA GLY A 29 2.90 -13.08 4.37
C GLY A 29 3.81 -12.72 3.20
N LEU A 30 3.88 -11.43 2.84
CA LEU A 30 4.75 -10.97 1.76
C LEU A 30 6.18 -10.79 2.23
N LYS A 31 7.10 -10.88 1.29
CA LYS A 31 8.52 -10.66 1.55
C LYS A 31 9.17 -10.00 0.33
N LYS A 32 10.34 -9.44 0.54
CA LYS A 32 11.14 -8.82 -0.52
C LYS A 32 11.25 -9.74 -1.73
N GLY A 33 10.97 -9.19 -2.90
CA GLY A 33 11.06 -9.92 -4.17
C GLY A 33 9.74 -10.54 -4.64
N ASP A 34 8.73 -10.65 -3.76
CA ASP A 34 7.43 -11.19 -4.18
C ASP A 34 6.77 -10.28 -5.21
N VAL A 35 6.21 -10.88 -6.25
CA VAL A 35 5.35 -10.18 -7.22
C VAL A 35 3.91 -10.33 -6.75
N VAL A 36 3.20 -9.22 -6.69
CA VAL A 36 1.86 -9.15 -6.12
C VAL A 36 0.90 -8.59 -7.17
N GLU A 37 -0.27 -9.23 -7.27
CA GLU A 37 -1.38 -8.69 -8.05
C GLU A 37 -2.18 -7.76 -7.15
N CYS A 38 -2.22 -6.48 -7.50
CA CYS A 38 -2.99 -5.46 -6.79
C CYS A 38 -4.29 -5.25 -7.56
N VAL A 39 -5.43 -5.57 -6.94
CA VAL A 39 -6.73 -5.55 -7.63
C VAL A 39 -7.70 -4.62 -6.90
N ALA A 40 -8.54 -3.94 -7.67
CA ALA A 40 -9.65 -3.17 -7.12
C ALA A 40 -10.70 -4.12 -6.55
N THR A 41 -11.30 -3.75 -5.41
CA THR A 41 -12.33 -4.56 -4.75
C THR A 41 -13.56 -4.81 -5.64
N ASP A 42 -13.83 -3.90 -6.58
CA ASP A 42 -14.94 -4.04 -7.54
C ASP A 42 -14.54 -4.74 -8.84
N GLY A 43 -13.30 -5.18 -8.96
CA GLY A 43 -12.80 -5.86 -10.16
C GLY A 43 -12.51 -4.95 -11.34
N SER A 44 -12.64 -3.62 -11.18
CA SER A 44 -12.54 -2.67 -12.29
C SER A 44 -11.15 -2.54 -12.89
N SER A 45 -10.11 -2.78 -12.10
CA SER A 45 -8.73 -2.63 -12.56
C SER A 45 -7.76 -3.43 -11.70
N LYS A 46 -6.55 -3.57 -12.22
CA LYS A 46 -5.46 -4.24 -11.50
C LYS A 46 -4.10 -3.70 -11.92
N ALA A 47 -3.09 -3.96 -11.10
CA ALA A 47 -1.69 -3.65 -11.40
C ALA A 47 -0.82 -4.72 -10.77
N TYR A 48 0.37 -4.91 -11.31
CA TYR A 48 1.36 -5.84 -10.74
C TYR A 48 2.52 -5.03 -10.18
N ARG A 49 2.95 -5.40 -8.97
CA ARG A 49 4.08 -4.73 -8.30
C ARG A 49 4.97 -5.78 -7.63
N LYS A 50 6.24 -5.44 -7.49
CA LYS A 50 7.20 -6.27 -6.79
C LYS A 50 7.48 -5.65 -5.43
N VAL A 51 7.53 -6.46 -4.38
CA VAL A 51 7.86 -5.98 -3.05
C VAL A 51 9.33 -5.61 -2.99
N LYS A 52 9.62 -4.33 -2.74
CA LYS A 52 10.97 -3.84 -2.55
C LYS A 52 11.43 -4.06 -1.12
N THR A 53 10.61 -3.69 -0.16
CA THR A 53 10.87 -3.88 1.27
C THR A 53 9.58 -3.67 2.05
N ILE A 54 9.60 -4.04 3.33
CA ILE A 54 8.47 -3.85 4.24
C ILE A 54 8.99 -3.16 5.49
N GLU A 55 8.39 -2.04 5.86
CA GLU A 55 8.71 -1.32 7.09
C GLU A 55 7.60 -1.50 8.10
N GLN A 56 7.96 -1.86 9.34
CA GLN A 56 7.04 -1.92 10.45
C GLN A 56 7.04 -0.58 11.17
N VAL A 57 5.86 -0.03 11.46
CA VAL A 57 5.74 1.28 12.09
C VAL A 57 4.47 1.34 12.93
N LYS A 58 4.53 1.95 14.11
CA LYS A 58 3.32 2.23 14.89
C LYS A 58 2.59 3.43 14.31
N PHE A 59 1.26 3.43 14.43
CA PHE A 59 0.42 4.52 13.93
C PHE A 59 0.91 5.90 14.42
N LYS A 60 1.25 6.02 15.70
CA LYS A 60 1.74 7.29 16.28
C LYS A 60 3.05 7.77 15.66
N ASN A 61 3.83 6.87 15.07
CA ASN A 61 5.15 7.18 14.49
C ASN A 61 5.10 7.42 12.99
N LEU A 62 3.92 7.42 12.40
CA LEU A 62 3.78 7.79 10.99
C LEU A 62 4.19 9.26 10.80
N HIS A 63 4.95 9.52 9.74
CA HIS A 63 5.36 10.88 9.41
C HIS A 63 5.41 11.08 7.89
N TYR A 64 5.95 12.21 7.45
CA TYR A 64 5.87 12.63 6.05
C TYR A 64 6.37 11.59 5.05
N ARG A 65 7.47 10.90 5.34
CA ARG A 65 8.00 9.91 4.39
C ARG A 65 6.99 8.78 4.12
N HIS A 66 6.25 8.35 5.15
CA HIS A 66 5.21 7.34 4.99
C HIS A 66 4.05 7.87 4.15
N ALA A 67 3.63 9.10 4.45
CA ALA A 67 2.55 9.76 3.71
C ALA A 67 2.93 9.95 2.23
N ASN A 68 4.13 10.40 1.98
CA ASN A 68 4.61 10.66 0.62
C ASN A 68 4.60 9.38 -0.23
N ARG A 69 5.05 8.25 0.33
CA ARG A 69 5.02 6.95 -0.38
C ARG A 69 3.59 6.52 -0.72
N GLU A 70 2.63 6.87 0.14
CA GLU A 70 1.21 6.57 -0.06
C GLU A 70 0.50 7.58 -0.97
N GLY A 71 1.22 8.59 -1.46
CA GLY A 71 0.66 9.60 -2.36
C GLY A 71 -0.02 10.76 -1.64
N TYR A 72 0.22 10.96 -0.36
CA TYR A 72 -0.36 12.07 0.41
C TYR A 72 0.66 13.17 0.68
N HIS A 73 0.20 14.43 0.65
CA HIS A 73 1.04 15.59 0.94
C HIS A 73 1.19 15.84 2.44
N HIS A 74 0.29 15.29 3.26
CA HIS A 74 0.28 15.51 4.71
C HIS A 74 0.02 14.20 5.44
N VAL A 75 0.71 14.01 6.57
CA VAL A 75 0.55 12.79 7.37
C VAL A 75 -0.87 12.66 7.95
N GLU A 76 -1.55 13.77 8.21
CA GLU A 76 -2.92 13.76 8.70
C GLU A 76 -3.89 13.11 7.72
N LEU A 77 -3.68 13.34 6.42
CA LEU A 77 -4.51 12.72 5.38
C LEU A 77 -4.33 11.20 5.36
N LEU A 78 -3.08 10.75 5.50
CA LEU A 78 -2.79 9.32 5.61
C LEU A 78 -3.47 8.73 6.85
N LYS A 79 -3.35 9.40 8.00
CA LYS A 79 -3.96 8.93 9.24
C LYS A 79 -5.47 8.87 9.15
N GLN A 80 -6.11 9.84 8.50
CA GLN A 80 -7.56 9.83 8.27
C GLN A 80 -7.98 8.63 7.45
N GLU A 81 -7.24 8.34 6.36
CA GLU A 81 -7.54 7.18 5.51
C GLU A 81 -7.40 5.86 6.28
N LEU A 82 -6.35 5.74 7.09
CA LEU A 82 -6.14 4.54 7.89
C LEU A 82 -7.23 4.33 8.93
N LYS A 83 -7.68 5.40 9.59
CA LYS A 83 -8.79 5.33 10.54
C LYS A 83 -10.10 4.96 9.86
N SER A 84 -10.32 5.44 8.64
CA SER A 84 -11.49 5.08 7.84
C SER A 84 -11.48 3.59 7.47
N SER A 85 -10.32 3.07 7.09
CA SER A 85 -10.17 1.67 6.69
C SER A 85 -10.14 0.71 7.88
N TYR A 86 -9.64 1.18 9.03
CA TYR A 86 -9.48 0.39 10.25
C TYR A 86 -10.03 1.19 11.43
N PRO A 87 -11.34 1.09 11.72
CA PRO A 87 -11.98 1.91 12.77
C PRO A 87 -11.41 1.71 14.17
N ASP A 88 -10.76 0.57 14.43
CA ASP A 88 -10.13 0.25 15.73
C ASP A 88 -8.69 0.75 15.84
N MET A 89 -8.22 1.55 14.89
CA MET A 89 -6.87 2.10 14.89
C MET A 89 -6.60 2.98 16.11
N ASN A 90 -5.47 2.76 16.76
CA ASN A 90 -5.02 3.60 17.87
C ASN A 90 -3.51 3.88 17.73
N ASP A 91 -2.98 4.70 18.65
CA ASP A 91 -1.58 5.16 18.58
C ASP A 91 -0.57 4.01 18.57
N ASP A 92 -0.86 2.92 19.26
CA ASP A 92 0.07 1.78 19.39
C ASP A 92 -0.17 0.69 18.35
N THR A 93 -1.13 0.86 17.46
CA THR A 93 -1.39 -0.11 16.40
C THR A 93 -0.14 -0.27 15.53
N VAL A 94 0.33 -1.51 15.39
CA VAL A 94 1.47 -1.83 14.53
C VAL A 94 1.00 -1.96 13.10
N LEU A 95 1.67 -1.25 12.20
CA LEU A 95 1.37 -1.22 10.79
C LEU A 95 2.58 -1.69 9.99
N TYR A 96 2.31 -2.17 8.78
CA TYR A 96 3.34 -2.61 7.83
C TYR A 96 3.18 -1.81 6.55
N GLN A 97 4.18 -1.00 6.22
CA GLN A 97 4.22 -0.33 4.93
C GLN A 97 4.96 -1.24 3.94
N ILE A 98 4.20 -1.77 3.00
CA ILE A 98 4.71 -2.63 1.93
C ILE A 98 5.11 -1.71 0.79
N ILE A 99 6.40 -1.58 0.56
CA ILE A 99 6.97 -0.65 -0.43
C ILE A 99 7.22 -1.42 -1.71
N PHE A 100 6.72 -0.88 -2.83
CA PHE A 100 6.75 -1.54 -4.13
C PHE A 100 7.77 -0.93 -5.07
N GLU A 101 8.15 -1.73 -6.06
CA GLU A 101 8.83 -1.31 -7.27
C GLU A 101 8.16 -1.99 -8.45
N LEU A 102 8.45 -1.54 -9.66
CA LEU A 102 7.92 -2.19 -10.85
C LEU A 102 8.55 -3.57 -11.01
N PRO A 103 7.75 -4.59 -11.43
CA PRO A 103 8.31 -5.90 -11.74
C PRO A 103 9.25 -5.80 -12.94
N GLU A 104 10.16 -6.76 -13.05
CA GLU A 104 11.12 -6.80 -14.15
C GLU A 104 10.46 -7.03 -15.51
N PHE A 105 9.34 -7.73 -15.51
CA PHE A 105 8.55 -7.95 -16.72
C PHE A 105 7.44 -6.92 -16.83
N PRO A 106 7.07 -6.52 -18.05
CA PRO A 106 5.98 -5.55 -18.23
C PRO A 106 4.60 -6.19 -18.03
N TRP A 107 4.34 -6.69 -16.84
CA TRP A 107 3.09 -7.38 -16.48
C TRP A 107 1.84 -6.57 -16.82
N GLU A 108 1.95 -5.23 -16.78
CA GLU A 108 0.82 -4.35 -17.05
C GLU A 108 0.50 -4.19 -18.53
N LEU A 109 1.34 -4.73 -19.40
CA LEU A 109 1.08 -4.76 -20.82
C LEU A 109 0.24 -5.97 -21.25
N PHE A 110 -0.04 -6.84 -20.33
CA PHE A 110 -0.88 -8.01 -20.54
C PHE A 110 -2.22 -7.89 -19.83
#